data_4d7d03826fb7be9f2cf6fa14b1b31fb9
#
_entry.id   4d7d03826fb7be9f2cf6fa14b1b31fb9
#
_cell.length_a   1.000
_cell.length_b   1.000
_cell.length_c   1.000
_cell.angle_alpha   90.00
_cell.angle_beta   90.00
_cell.angle_gamma   90.00
#
_symmetry.space_group_name_H-M   'P 1'
#
loop_
_entity.id
_entity.type
_entity.pdbx_description
1 polymer ?
#
loop_
_entity_poly.entity_id
_entity_poly.type
_entity_poly.pdbx_seq_one_letter_code
_entity_poly.pdbx_strand_id
1 'polypeptide(L)'
;MKLKGKTVVLYFYPKDDTPGCTVEACEFRDANETITERGADVWGVSTQGAESHRKFSEKFGLPFRLLSDEDHAVTEAYGSWVEKQNYGKTYMGTARRTFLVDPEGRIARVWEKVKPEGHAAEVLSALDELQAAPA
;
A
#
# COMPACT_ATOMS: atom_id res chain seq x y z
N MET A 1 15.79 3.11 1.10
CA MET A 1 15.05 1.91 1.51
C MET A 1 15.52 0.74 0.66
N LYS A 2 16.02 -0.31 1.30
CA LYS A 2 16.51 -1.48 0.57
C LYS A 2 15.38 -2.47 0.37
N LEU A 3 14.93 -2.61 -0.87
CA LEU A 3 13.88 -3.57 -1.24
C LEU A 3 14.44 -4.81 -1.91
N LYS A 4 15.78 -4.93 -1.97
CA LYS A 4 16.43 -6.07 -2.62
C LYS A 4 16.20 -7.37 -1.87
N GLY A 5 15.91 -8.41 -2.61
CA GLY A 5 15.76 -9.77 -2.08
C GLY A 5 14.35 -10.15 -1.73
N LYS A 6 13.39 -9.21 -1.76
CA LYS A 6 11.99 -9.48 -1.47
C LYS A 6 11.06 -8.69 -2.37
N THR A 7 9.94 -9.30 -2.71
CA THR A 7 8.85 -8.59 -3.38
C THR A 7 8.09 -7.80 -2.32
N VAL A 8 7.76 -6.55 -2.61
CA VAL A 8 7.03 -5.68 -1.68
C VAL A 8 5.76 -5.17 -2.35
N VAL A 9 4.65 -5.34 -1.65
CA VAL A 9 3.39 -4.70 -2.01
C VAL A 9 3.36 -3.37 -1.27
N LEU A 10 3.64 -2.29 -1.99
CA LEU A 10 3.73 -0.95 -1.42
C LEU A 10 2.45 -0.21 -1.77
N TYR A 11 1.59 0.04 -0.78
CA TYR A 11 0.34 0.71 -1.06
C TYR A 11 0.25 2.05 -0.33
N PHE A 12 -0.20 3.06 -1.06
CA PHE A 12 -0.41 4.42 -0.54
C PHE A 12 -1.89 4.61 -0.24
N TYR A 13 -2.18 5.17 0.92
CA TYR A 13 -3.56 5.42 1.33
C TYR A 13 -3.68 6.79 2.01
N PRO A 14 -4.84 7.45 1.93
CA PRO A 14 -4.98 8.82 2.39
C PRO A 14 -4.92 9.01 3.90
N LYS A 15 -5.60 8.17 4.68
CA LYS A 15 -5.75 8.46 6.10
C LYS A 15 -6.10 7.22 6.92
N ASP A 16 -5.40 7.06 8.07
CA ASP A 16 -5.66 5.97 9.00
C ASP A 16 -7.10 6.01 9.52
N ASP A 17 -7.67 4.82 9.73
CA ASP A 17 -8.97 4.63 10.37
C ASP A 17 -10.13 5.34 9.67
N THR A 18 -10.04 5.52 8.36
CA THR A 18 -11.18 5.93 7.53
C THR A 18 -11.81 4.70 6.89
N PRO A 19 -13.09 4.73 6.50
CA PRO A 19 -13.79 3.52 6.02
C PRO A 19 -13.07 2.78 4.90
N GLY A 20 -12.67 3.48 3.84
CA GLY A 20 -11.98 2.85 2.70
C GLY A 20 -10.62 2.31 3.06
N CYS A 21 -9.83 3.07 3.81
CA CYS A 21 -8.50 2.65 4.22
C CYS A 21 -8.55 1.49 5.20
N THR A 22 -9.57 1.44 6.05
CA THR A 22 -9.78 0.33 6.98
C THR A 22 -10.13 -0.96 6.23
N VAL A 23 -11.02 -0.88 5.25
CA VAL A 23 -11.37 -2.06 4.42
C VAL A 23 -10.13 -2.59 3.71
N GLU A 24 -9.36 -1.72 3.07
CA GLU A 24 -8.15 -2.10 2.37
C GLU A 24 -7.14 -2.77 3.30
N ALA A 25 -6.87 -2.15 4.45
CA ALA A 25 -5.91 -2.68 5.42
C ALA A 25 -6.36 -4.03 5.97
N CYS A 26 -7.64 -4.18 6.29
CA CYS A 26 -8.16 -5.45 6.82
C CYS A 26 -8.14 -6.56 5.79
N GLU A 27 -8.37 -6.25 4.52
CA GLU A 27 -8.25 -7.26 3.46
C GLU A 27 -6.80 -7.69 3.27
N PHE A 28 -5.84 -6.77 3.33
CA PHE A 28 -4.42 -7.13 3.31
C PHE A 28 -4.03 -7.91 4.56
N ARG A 29 -4.57 -7.56 5.73
CA ARG A 29 -4.36 -8.32 6.96
C ARG A 29 -4.78 -9.77 6.77
N ASP A 30 -5.98 -9.98 6.25
CA ASP A 30 -6.54 -11.32 6.07
C ASP A 30 -5.77 -12.12 5.00
N ALA A 31 -5.21 -11.46 4.02
CA ALA A 31 -4.41 -12.07 2.96
C ALA A 31 -2.91 -12.17 3.29
N ASN A 32 -2.47 -11.58 4.40
CA ASN A 32 -1.04 -11.43 4.70
C ASN A 32 -0.27 -12.74 4.75
N GLU A 33 -0.85 -13.76 5.35
CA GLU A 33 -0.21 -15.07 5.42
C GLU A 33 0.07 -15.62 4.02
N THR A 34 -0.92 -15.54 3.15
CA THR A 34 -0.78 -16.00 1.77
C THR A 34 0.24 -15.18 1.00
N ILE A 35 0.23 -13.85 1.18
CA ILE A 35 1.20 -12.95 0.54
C ILE A 35 2.62 -13.30 1.03
N THR A 36 2.79 -13.53 2.32
CA THR A 36 4.08 -13.89 2.91
C THR A 36 4.57 -15.24 2.38
N GLU A 37 3.68 -16.20 2.22
CA GLU A 37 4.02 -17.51 1.64
C GLU A 37 4.55 -17.38 0.21
N ARG A 38 4.13 -16.34 -0.50
CA ARG A 38 4.62 -16.05 -1.86
C ARG A 38 5.87 -15.19 -1.89
N GLY A 39 6.52 -15.01 -0.72
CA GLY A 39 7.77 -14.27 -0.63
C GLY A 39 7.63 -12.75 -0.72
N ALA A 40 6.48 -12.22 -0.39
CA ALA A 40 6.22 -10.79 -0.45
C ALA A 40 5.85 -10.22 0.92
N ASP A 41 6.18 -8.95 1.13
CA ASP A 41 5.76 -8.18 2.31
C ASP A 41 4.77 -7.11 1.86
N VAL A 42 3.87 -6.72 2.76
CA VAL A 42 2.96 -5.59 2.54
C VAL A 42 3.47 -4.40 3.36
N TRP A 43 3.58 -3.25 2.71
CA TRP A 43 3.94 -1.99 3.39
C TRP A 43 2.91 -0.94 3.02
N GLY A 44 2.24 -0.39 4.02
CA GLY A 44 1.31 0.72 3.83
C GLY A 44 2.01 2.03 4.09
N VAL A 45 1.74 3.05 3.29
CA VAL A 45 2.35 4.37 3.42
C VAL A 45 1.26 5.44 3.44
N SER A 46 1.31 6.32 4.43
CA SER A 46 0.51 7.53 4.43
C SER A 46 1.29 8.68 5.04
N THR A 47 0.76 9.89 4.91
CA THR A 47 1.40 11.09 5.46
C THR A 47 1.11 11.30 6.93
N GLN A 48 0.39 10.38 7.55
CA GLN A 48 0.09 10.47 8.99
C GLN A 48 1.29 10.04 9.83
N GLY A 49 1.33 10.47 11.08
CA GLY A 49 2.46 10.22 11.95
C GLY A 49 2.50 8.82 12.55
N ALA A 50 3.61 8.48 13.16
CA ALA A 50 3.86 7.17 13.74
C ALA A 50 2.83 6.78 14.81
N GLU A 51 2.38 7.74 15.62
CA GLU A 51 1.38 7.47 16.66
C GLU A 51 0.03 7.08 16.07
N SER A 52 -0.38 7.78 15.00
CA SER A 52 -1.62 7.45 14.28
C SER A 52 -1.53 6.04 13.70
N HIS A 53 -0.42 5.70 13.06
CA HIS A 53 -0.18 4.38 12.50
C HIS A 53 -0.19 3.30 13.59
N ARG A 54 0.43 3.57 14.72
CA ARG A 54 0.45 2.63 15.83
C ARG A 54 -0.96 2.30 16.32
N LYS A 55 -1.78 3.33 16.50
CA LYS A 55 -3.18 3.16 16.93
C LYS A 55 -3.99 2.37 15.92
N PHE A 56 -3.82 2.69 14.63
CA PHE A 56 -4.51 2.01 13.56
C PHE A 56 -4.10 0.54 13.49
N SER A 57 -2.80 0.27 13.56
CA SER A 57 -2.26 -1.08 13.54
C SER A 57 -2.78 -1.91 14.71
N GLU A 58 -2.78 -1.36 15.92
CA GLU A 58 -3.27 -2.05 17.11
C GLU A 58 -4.77 -2.31 17.05
N LYS A 59 -5.53 -1.31 16.61
CA LYS A 59 -7.00 -1.41 16.55
C LYS A 59 -7.48 -2.55 15.66
N PHE A 60 -6.81 -2.76 14.54
CA PHE A 60 -7.21 -3.76 13.56
C PHE A 60 -6.29 -4.97 13.46
N GLY A 61 -5.27 -5.04 14.33
CA GLY A 61 -4.34 -6.17 14.35
C GLY A 61 -3.59 -6.36 13.04
N LEU A 62 -3.06 -5.26 12.49
CA LEU A 62 -2.36 -5.30 11.20
C LEU A 62 -0.98 -5.93 11.36
N PRO A 63 -0.67 -7.03 10.66
CA PRO A 63 0.61 -7.73 10.81
C PRO A 63 1.74 -7.18 9.95
N PHE A 64 1.48 -6.13 9.19
CA PHE A 64 2.45 -5.54 8.27
C PHE A 64 2.81 -4.12 8.70
N ARG A 65 3.86 -3.58 8.07
CA ARG A 65 4.36 -2.26 8.43
C ARG A 65 3.52 -1.13 7.85
N LEU A 66 3.33 -0.09 8.66
CA LEU A 66 2.76 1.17 8.21
C LEU A 66 3.87 2.22 8.33
N LEU A 67 4.22 2.83 7.21
CA LEU A 67 5.30 3.81 7.14
C LEU A 67 4.74 5.23 7.16
N SER A 68 5.34 6.07 7.99
CA SER A 68 4.95 7.49 8.09
C SER A 68 5.77 8.32 7.11
N ASP A 69 5.08 8.99 6.19
CA ASP A 69 5.69 9.87 5.20
C ASP A 69 5.16 11.29 5.42
N GLU A 70 5.43 11.84 6.62
CA GLU A 70 4.82 13.09 7.05
C GLU A 70 5.13 14.28 6.13
N ASP A 71 6.31 14.31 5.53
CA ASP A 71 6.70 15.34 4.57
C ASP A 71 6.31 14.99 3.13
N HIS A 72 5.58 13.92 2.93
CA HIS A 72 5.11 13.38 1.64
C HIS A 72 6.19 13.17 0.56
N ALA A 73 7.46 13.08 0.97
CA ALA A 73 8.57 12.92 0.03
C ALA A 73 8.49 11.62 -0.77
N VAL A 74 8.22 10.50 -0.10
CA VAL A 74 8.08 9.19 -0.77
C VAL A 74 6.80 9.16 -1.60
N THR A 75 5.72 9.70 -1.05
CA THR A 75 4.44 9.80 -1.74
C THR A 75 4.58 10.59 -3.05
N GLU A 76 5.31 11.70 -3.02
CA GLU A 76 5.61 12.47 -4.22
C GLU A 76 6.48 11.69 -5.21
N ALA A 77 7.52 11.01 -4.70
CA ALA A 77 8.45 10.26 -5.54
C ALA A 77 7.74 9.18 -6.35
N TYR A 78 6.68 8.59 -5.78
CA TYR A 78 5.87 7.57 -6.46
C TYR A 78 4.69 8.14 -7.24
N GLY A 79 4.57 9.47 -7.32
CA GLY A 79 3.50 10.12 -8.05
C GLY A 79 2.14 10.03 -7.39
N SER A 80 2.10 9.71 -6.10
CA SER A 80 0.84 9.52 -5.34
C SER A 80 0.40 10.76 -4.56
N TRP A 81 1.17 11.84 -4.61
CA TRP A 81 0.81 13.12 -4.00
C TRP A 81 0.18 13.99 -5.07
N VAL A 82 -1.14 14.17 -5.01
CA VAL A 82 -1.91 14.70 -6.12
C VAL A 82 -2.87 15.79 -5.65
N GLU A 83 -3.29 16.62 -6.60
CA GLU A 83 -4.34 17.60 -6.37
C GLU A 83 -5.69 16.93 -6.28
N LYS A 84 -6.44 17.26 -5.24
CA LYS A 84 -7.79 16.74 -5.00
C LYS A 84 -8.76 17.90 -4.85
N GLN A 85 -10.01 17.66 -5.17
CA GLN A 85 -11.08 18.64 -4.99
C GLN A 85 -12.17 18.07 -4.09
N ASN A 86 -12.65 18.90 -3.18
CA ASN A 86 -13.75 18.53 -2.28
C ASN A 86 -14.55 19.78 -1.96
N TYR A 87 -15.84 19.76 -2.29
CA TYR A 87 -16.75 20.89 -2.06
C TYR A 87 -16.22 22.21 -2.63
N GLY A 88 -15.68 22.18 -3.84
CA GLY A 88 -15.14 23.36 -4.50
C GLY A 88 -13.78 23.83 -3.99
N LYS A 89 -13.20 23.15 -3.02
CA LYS A 89 -11.86 23.44 -2.51
C LYS A 89 -10.83 22.49 -3.12
N THR A 90 -9.69 23.05 -3.50
CA THR A 90 -8.57 22.29 -4.02
C THR A 90 -7.53 22.10 -2.92
N TYR A 91 -7.03 20.88 -2.76
CA TYR A 91 -5.98 20.59 -1.79
C TYR A 91 -5.10 19.45 -2.31
N MET A 92 -3.90 19.32 -1.75
CA MET A 92 -3.01 18.22 -2.07
C MET A 92 -3.27 17.06 -1.13
N GLY A 93 -3.24 15.85 -1.64
CA GLY A 93 -3.45 14.65 -0.83
C GLY A 93 -2.92 13.40 -1.50
N THR A 94 -2.96 12.29 -0.76
CA THR A 94 -2.47 11.00 -1.25
C THR A 94 -3.52 10.33 -2.12
N ALA A 95 -3.13 9.96 -3.33
CA ALA A 95 -3.94 9.11 -4.19
C ALA A 95 -3.78 7.65 -3.73
N ARG A 96 -4.87 6.90 -3.72
CA ARG A 96 -4.83 5.48 -3.37
C ARG A 96 -4.24 4.70 -4.54
N ARG A 97 -2.99 4.28 -4.39
CA ARG A 97 -2.24 3.55 -5.43
C ARG A 97 -1.44 2.44 -4.80
N THR A 98 -1.22 1.38 -5.54
CA THR A 98 -0.42 0.25 -5.09
C THR A 98 0.65 -0.06 -6.13
N PHE A 99 1.85 -0.35 -5.64
CA PHE A 99 3.00 -0.70 -6.47
C PHE A 99 3.50 -2.06 -6.05
N LEU A 100 3.69 -2.95 -7.02
CA LEU A 100 4.33 -4.24 -6.77
C LEU A 100 5.79 -4.08 -7.16
N VAL A 101 6.68 -4.16 -6.16
CA VAL A 101 8.12 -3.96 -6.35
C VAL A 101 8.80 -5.33 -6.27
N ASP A 102 9.54 -5.69 -7.32
CA ASP A 102 10.19 -7.00 -7.39
C ASP A 102 11.44 -7.07 -6.50
N PRO A 103 12.04 -8.27 -6.32
CA PRO A 103 13.22 -8.42 -5.46
C PRO A 103 14.43 -7.58 -5.87
N GLU A 104 14.47 -7.10 -7.10
CA GLU A 104 15.56 -6.26 -7.58
C GLU A 104 15.28 -4.76 -7.40
N GLY A 105 14.12 -4.42 -6.83
CA GLY A 105 13.76 -3.04 -6.59
C GLY A 105 13.06 -2.36 -7.75
N ARG A 106 12.65 -3.13 -8.77
CA ARG A 106 11.92 -2.60 -9.92
C ARG A 106 10.43 -2.68 -9.71
N ILE A 107 9.70 -1.71 -10.27
CA ILE A 107 8.25 -1.71 -10.22
C ILE A 107 7.74 -2.70 -11.28
N ALA A 108 7.16 -3.81 -10.82
CA ALA A 108 6.62 -4.85 -11.70
C ALA A 108 5.20 -4.57 -12.12
N ARG A 109 4.43 -3.88 -11.28
CA ARG A 109 3.04 -3.55 -11.58
C ARG A 109 2.57 -2.35 -10.77
N VAL A 110 1.67 -1.55 -11.35
CA VAL A 110 1.08 -0.37 -10.70
C VAL A 110 -0.43 -0.44 -10.81
N TRP A 111 -1.11 -0.19 -9.70
CA TRP A 111 -2.56 0.04 -9.69
C TRP A 111 -2.78 1.52 -9.42
N GLU A 112 -3.11 2.29 -10.44
CA GLU A 112 -3.32 3.74 -10.31
C GLU A 112 -4.66 4.10 -9.70
N LYS A 113 -5.64 3.21 -9.84
CA LYS A 113 -6.97 3.36 -9.25
C LYS A 113 -7.26 2.11 -8.45
N VAL A 114 -7.46 2.26 -7.16
CA VAL A 114 -7.65 1.14 -6.25
C VAL A 114 -9.04 1.25 -5.61
N LYS A 115 -9.81 0.17 -5.73
CA LYS A 115 -11.01 -0.01 -4.93
C LYS A 115 -10.61 -0.78 -3.69
N PRO A 116 -10.89 -0.28 -2.49
CA PRO A 116 -10.51 -0.98 -1.26
C PRO A 116 -11.02 -2.41 -1.22
N GLU A 117 -12.27 -2.63 -1.61
CA GLU A 117 -12.86 -3.97 -1.63
C GLU A 117 -12.29 -4.76 -2.82
N GLY A 118 -11.76 -5.94 -2.54
CA GLY A 118 -11.25 -6.85 -3.57
C GLY A 118 -9.84 -6.59 -4.03
N HIS A 119 -9.19 -5.52 -3.56
CA HIS A 119 -7.85 -5.17 -4.02
C HIS A 119 -6.80 -6.20 -3.59
N ALA A 120 -6.89 -6.72 -2.36
CA ALA A 120 -5.95 -7.74 -1.90
C ALA A 120 -5.98 -8.98 -2.80
N ALA A 121 -7.15 -9.37 -3.28
CA ALA A 121 -7.27 -10.49 -4.23
C ALA A 121 -6.61 -10.18 -5.58
N GLU A 122 -6.71 -8.94 -6.05
CA GLU A 122 -6.01 -8.50 -7.26
C GLU A 122 -4.50 -8.61 -7.10
N VAL A 123 -4.00 -8.21 -5.93
CA VAL A 123 -2.57 -8.28 -5.62
C VAL A 123 -2.09 -9.72 -5.56
N LEU A 124 -2.85 -10.61 -4.93
CA LEU A 124 -2.52 -12.04 -4.90
C LEU A 124 -2.44 -12.64 -6.30
N SER A 125 -3.39 -12.30 -7.15
CA SER A 125 -3.40 -12.75 -8.54
C SER A 125 -2.15 -12.27 -9.28
N ALA A 126 -1.77 -11.02 -9.09
CA ALA A 126 -0.57 -10.45 -9.71
C ALA A 126 0.71 -11.12 -9.20
N LEU A 127 0.77 -11.44 -7.90
CA LEU A 127 1.91 -12.18 -7.34
C LEU A 127 2.04 -13.57 -7.96
N ASP A 128 0.92 -14.27 -8.15
CA ASP A 128 0.93 -15.57 -8.80
C ASP A 128 1.42 -15.48 -10.24
N GLU A 129 0.97 -14.47 -10.99
CA GLU A 129 1.43 -14.23 -12.35
C GLU A 129 2.94 -13.95 -12.41
N LEU A 130 3.44 -13.13 -11.48
CA LEU A 130 4.85 -12.77 -11.43
C LEU A 130 5.72 -13.98 -11.16
N GLN A 131 5.29 -14.87 -10.27
CA GLN A 131 6.04 -16.07 -9.92
C GLN A 131 5.93 -17.18 -10.96
N ALA A 132 4.85 -17.23 -11.71
CA ALA A 132 4.63 -18.17 -12.77
C ALA A 132 5.35 -17.77 -14.08
N ALA A 133 5.78 -16.51 -14.18
CA ALA A 133 6.45 -16.04 -15.38
C ALA A 133 7.81 -16.74 -15.56
N PRO A 134 8.16 -17.17 -16.77
CA PRO A 134 9.48 -17.76 -17.00
C PRO A 134 10.57 -16.74 -16.73
N ALA A 135 11.62 -17.19 -16.12
CA ALA A 135 12.77 -16.35 -15.81
C ALA A 135 13.43 -15.84 -17.10
#